data_efa245c146a718a920d108138471d4cd
#
_entry.id   efa245c146a718a920d108138471d4cd
#
_cell.length_a   1.000
_cell.length_b   1.000
_cell.length_c   1.000
_cell.angle_alpha   90.00
_cell.angle_beta   90.00
_cell.angle_gamma   90.00
#
_symmetry.space_group_name_H-M   'P 1'
#
loop_
_entity.id
_entity.type
_entity.pdbx_description
1 polymer ?
#
loop_
_entity_poly.entity_id
_entity_poly.type
_entity_poly.pdbx_seq_one_letter_code
_entity_poly.pdbx_strand_id
1 'polypeptide(L)'
;AQLHRHPYVEVLFILEGEADAWQEGEEDTPVRLSPGDSIAIPAGMWHSFRTAGESTLKLLGIHSNPERVVNYRDLESKEHGYPVLDE
;
A
#
# COMPACT_ATOMS: atom_id res chain seq x y z
N ALA A 1 -0.92 -7.44 -0.55
CA ALA A 1 -1.98 -6.61 -1.13
C ALA A 1 -1.93 -6.65 -2.64
N GLN A 2 -3.03 -6.28 -3.28
CA GLN A 2 -3.10 -6.24 -4.74
C GLN A 2 -2.53 -4.92 -5.25
N LEU A 3 -1.98 -4.93 -6.47
CA LEU A 3 -1.56 -3.70 -7.11
C LEU A 3 -2.76 -2.79 -7.30
N HIS A 4 -2.63 -1.56 -6.85
CA HIS A 4 -3.70 -0.58 -6.91
C HIS A 4 -3.10 0.82 -6.95
N ARG A 5 -3.95 1.80 -7.19
CA ARG A 5 -3.55 3.20 -7.19
C ARG A 5 -4.68 4.07 -6.72
N HIS A 6 -4.34 5.30 -6.36
CA HIS A 6 -5.31 6.33 -5.98
C HIS A 6 -5.08 7.56 -6.82
N PRO A 7 -6.13 8.38 -7.05
CA PRO A 7 -5.95 9.65 -7.76
C PRO A 7 -5.41 10.75 -6.86
N TYR A 8 -4.79 10.40 -5.73
CA TYR A 8 -4.25 11.34 -4.75
C TYR A 8 -3.02 10.72 -4.11
N VAL A 9 -2.24 11.55 -3.43
CA VAL A 9 -1.06 11.09 -2.69
C VAL A 9 -1.51 10.34 -1.44
N GLU A 10 -0.87 9.20 -1.18
CA GLU A 10 -1.05 8.45 0.05
C GLU A 10 0.26 8.40 0.82
N VAL A 11 0.20 8.52 2.13
CA VAL A 11 1.37 8.33 2.99
C VAL A 11 1.13 7.10 3.84
N LEU A 12 2.11 6.20 3.85
CA LEU A 12 2.11 5.05 4.76
C LEU A 12 3.12 5.31 5.86
N PHE A 13 2.69 5.10 7.10
CA PHE A 13 3.54 5.25 8.27
C PHE A 13 3.51 3.95 9.06
N ILE A 14 4.68 3.37 9.33
CA ILE A 14 4.77 2.08 10.03
C ILE A 14 4.75 2.31 11.53
N LEU A 15 3.79 1.68 12.20
CA LEU A 15 3.66 1.74 13.66
C LEU A 15 4.33 0.56 14.32
N GLU A 16 4.11 -0.63 13.81
CA GLU A 16 4.68 -1.87 14.33
C GLU A 16 4.94 -2.83 13.19
N GLY A 17 5.95 -3.69 13.36
CA GLY A 17 6.31 -4.69 12.35
C GLY A 17 7.07 -4.07 11.20
N GLU A 18 7.22 -4.84 10.14
CA GLU A 18 7.96 -4.39 8.96
C GLU A 18 7.16 -4.71 7.71
N ALA A 19 7.35 -3.91 6.68
CA ALA A 19 6.69 -4.10 5.42
C ALA A 19 7.68 -3.96 4.26
N ASP A 20 7.40 -4.66 3.19
CA ASP A 20 8.05 -4.46 1.90
C ASP A 20 7.03 -3.76 1.00
N ALA A 21 7.41 -2.63 0.43
CA ALA A 21 6.55 -1.87 -0.47
C ALA A 21 7.22 -1.73 -1.83
N TRP A 22 6.42 -1.78 -2.90
CA TRP A 22 6.95 -1.68 -4.25
C TRP A 22 5.95 -1.04 -5.19
N GLN A 23 6.47 -0.51 -6.31
CA GLN A 23 5.63 -0.06 -7.40
C GLN A 23 5.62 -1.13 -8.50
N GLU A 24 4.71 -0.98 -9.45
CA GLU A 24 4.58 -1.94 -10.54
C GLU A 24 5.93 -2.19 -11.22
N GLY A 25 6.26 -3.46 -11.40
CA GLY A 25 7.51 -3.86 -12.04
C GLY A 25 8.69 -3.99 -11.09
N GLU A 26 8.55 -3.60 -9.84
CA GLU A 26 9.65 -3.60 -8.88
C GLU A 26 9.40 -4.49 -7.66
N GLU A 27 8.57 -5.49 -7.80
CA GLU A 27 8.27 -6.40 -6.70
C GLU A 27 9.53 -7.12 -6.20
N ASP A 28 10.49 -7.38 -7.07
CA ASP A 28 11.72 -8.08 -6.71
C ASP A 28 12.72 -7.20 -5.98
N THR A 29 12.50 -5.90 -5.98
CA THR A 29 13.38 -4.94 -5.31
C THR A 29 12.57 -3.99 -4.43
N PRO A 30 11.82 -4.53 -3.48
CA PRO A 30 10.96 -3.69 -2.65
C PRO A 30 11.75 -2.83 -1.69
N VAL A 31 11.11 -1.78 -1.20
CA VAL A 31 11.65 -0.94 -0.15
C VAL A 31 11.21 -1.52 1.20
N ARG A 32 12.17 -1.78 2.09
CA ARG A 32 11.87 -2.26 3.43
C ARG A 32 11.54 -1.07 4.33
N LEU A 33 10.40 -1.15 4.99
CA LEU A 33 9.95 -0.12 5.93
C LEU A 33 9.87 -0.73 7.32
N SER A 34 10.40 -0.01 8.30
CA SER A 34 10.43 -0.41 9.70
C SER A 34 9.67 0.60 10.55
N PRO A 35 9.37 0.27 11.83
CA PRO A 35 8.63 1.21 12.68
C PRO A 35 9.26 2.60 12.70
N GLY A 36 8.44 3.62 12.51
CA GLY A 36 8.90 5.00 12.43
C GLY A 36 9.18 5.46 11.01
N ASP A 37 9.28 4.55 10.05
CA ASP A 37 9.48 4.94 8.66
C ASP A 37 8.16 5.36 8.03
N SER A 38 8.26 6.23 7.04
CA SER A 38 7.10 6.62 6.24
C SER A 38 7.51 6.70 4.78
N ILE A 39 6.52 6.54 3.92
CA ILE A 39 6.73 6.64 2.48
C ILE A 39 5.52 7.36 1.88
N ALA A 40 5.79 8.28 0.95
CA ALA A 40 4.74 8.97 0.21
C ALA A 40 4.60 8.31 -1.15
N ILE A 41 3.37 7.93 -1.48
CA ILE A 41 3.06 7.26 -2.73
C ILE A 41 2.36 8.28 -3.62
N PRO A 42 2.99 8.64 -4.76
CA PRO A 42 2.40 9.63 -5.66
C PRO A 42 1.05 9.19 -6.23
N ALA A 43 0.23 10.17 -6.57
CA ALA A 43 -1.04 9.90 -7.24
C ALA A 43 -0.80 9.13 -8.53
N GLY A 44 -1.65 8.14 -8.78
CA GLY A 44 -1.60 7.37 -10.02
C GLY A 44 -0.55 6.28 -10.08
N MET A 45 0.29 6.16 -9.06
CA MET A 45 1.31 5.12 -9.06
C MET A 45 0.72 3.76 -8.67
N TRP A 46 0.88 2.76 -9.53
CA TRP A 46 0.52 1.40 -9.19
C TRP A 46 1.49 0.87 -8.15
N HIS A 47 0.98 0.48 -6.99
CA HIS A 47 1.80 0.07 -5.86
C HIS A 47 1.16 -1.05 -5.07
N SER A 48 1.95 -1.65 -4.19
CA SER A 48 1.48 -2.64 -3.25
C SER A 48 2.48 -2.75 -2.11
N PHE A 49 2.11 -3.52 -1.10
CA PHE A 49 3.01 -3.83 0.01
C PHE A 49 2.62 -5.17 0.61
N ARG A 50 3.52 -5.73 1.40
CA ARG A 50 3.25 -6.95 2.14
C ARG A 50 3.94 -6.89 3.49
N THR A 51 3.44 -7.68 4.43
CA THR A 51 4.10 -7.84 5.72
C THR A 51 5.44 -8.54 5.51
N ALA A 52 6.49 -8.02 6.14
CA ALA A 52 7.81 -8.64 6.13
C ALA A 52 8.13 -9.10 7.55
N GLY A 53 8.89 -10.19 7.64
CA GLY A 53 9.24 -10.74 8.94
C GLY A 53 8.07 -11.47 9.58
N GLU A 54 8.18 -11.73 10.88
CA GLU A 54 7.20 -12.55 11.59
C GLU A 54 6.26 -11.75 12.49
N SER A 55 6.56 -10.48 12.70
CA SER A 55 5.72 -9.63 13.56
C SER A 55 4.51 -9.13 12.81
N THR A 56 3.42 -8.90 13.55
CA THR A 56 2.24 -8.29 12.97
C THR A 56 2.56 -6.89 12.49
N LEU A 57 2.13 -6.57 11.29
CA LEU A 57 2.31 -5.24 10.72
C LEU A 57 1.13 -4.36 11.13
N LYS A 58 1.45 -3.19 11.69
CA LYS A 58 0.47 -2.13 11.93
C LYS A 58 0.95 -0.89 11.23
N LEU A 59 0.14 -0.36 10.35
CA LEU A 59 0.49 0.86 9.63
C LEU A 59 -0.67 1.83 9.61
N LEU A 60 -0.35 3.10 9.42
CA LEU A 60 -1.31 4.17 9.27
C LEU A 60 -1.23 4.63 7.82
N GLY A 61 -2.34 4.56 7.11
CA GLY A 61 -2.44 5.08 5.76
C GLY A 61 -3.15 6.42 5.78
N ILE A 62 -2.52 7.43 5.20
CA ILE A 62 -3.09 8.77 5.16
C ILE A 62 -3.41 9.08 3.71
N HIS A 63 -4.71 9.21 3.41
CA HIS A 63 -5.19 9.56 2.08
C HIS A 63 -5.48 11.05 2.04
N SER A 64 -4.92 11.74 1.05
CA SER A 64 -5.06 13.18 0.95
C SER A 64 -6.34 13.62 0.25
N ASN A 65 -7.40 12.84 0.43
CA ASN A 65 -8.71 13.07 -0.17
C ASN A 65 -9.76 12.63 0.84
N PRO A 66 -10.85 13.41 1.04
CA PRO A 66 -11.91 13.03 1.97
C PRO A 66 -12.63 11.75 1.57
N GLU A 67 -12.62 11.40 0.29
CA GLU A 67 -13.21 10.16 -0.18
C GLU A 67 -12.12 9.16 -0.52
N ARG A 68 -12.31 7.92 -0.06
CA ARG A 68 -11.38 6.87 -0.38
C ARG A 68 -11.69 6.34 -1.78
N VAL A 69 -10.72 6.49 -2.69
CA VAL A 69 -10.85 6.01 -4.06
C VAL A 69 -9.70 5.07 -4.34
N VAL A 70 -10.04 3.84 -4.74
CA VAL A 70 -9.03 2.83 -5.02
C VAL A 70 -9.32 2.21 -6.38
N ASN A 71 -8.31 2.20 -7.25
CA ASN A 71 -8.39 1.54 -8.54
C ASN A 71 -7.46 0.34 -8.49
N TYR A 72 -7.98 -0.82 -8.86
CA TYR A 72 -7.19 -2.05 -8.87
C TYR A 72 -6.60 -2.28 -10.24
N ARG A 73 -5.34 -2.74 -10.24
CA ARG A 73 -4.67 -3.13 -11.47
C ARG A 73 -5.34 -4.34 -12.09
N ASP A 74 -5.89 -5.19 -11.25
CA ASP A 74 -6.51 -6.45 -11.64
C ASP A 74 -8.01 -6.38 -11.36
N LEU A 75 -8.80 -6.31 -12.43
CA LEU A 75 -10.26 -6.23 -12.30
C LEU A 75 -10.85 -7.48 -11.65
N GLU A 76 -10.23 -8.62 -11.88
CA GLU A 76 -10.71 -9.85 -11.27
C GLU A 76 -10.60 -9.78 -9.75
N SER A 77 -9.51 -9.25 -9.24
CA SER A 77 -9.34 -9.07 -7.80
C SER A 77 -10.43 -8.16 -7.25
N LYS A 78 -10.73 -7.08 -7.97
CA LYS A 78 -11.76 -6.16 -7.58
C LYS A 78 -13.13 -6.83 -7.55
N GLU A 79 -13.42 -7.63 -8.57
CA GLU A 79 -14.70 -8.32 -8.67
C GLU A 79 -14.90 -9.32 -7.54
N HIS A 80 -13.82 -9.91 -7.06
CA HIS A 80 -13.89 -10.86 -5.95
C HIS A 80 -13.97 -10.14 -4.60
N GLY A 81 -14.01 -8.82 -4.62
CA GLY A 81 -14.23 -8.07 -3.40
C GLY A 81 -13.09 -8.09 -2.42
N TYR A 82 -11.87 -8.12 -2.90
CA TYR A 82 -10.72 -8.06 -2.01
C TYR A 82 -10.84 -6.83 -1.13
N PRO A 83 -10.69 -6.98 0.17
CA PRO A 83 -10.81 -5.85 1.07
C PRO A 83 -9.65 -4.89 0.87
N VAL A 84 -9.98 -3.61 0.92
CA VAL A 84 -9.00 -2.54 0.80
C VAL A 84 -9.17 -1.58 1.94
N LEU A 85 -9.50 -2.13 3.08
CA LEU A 85 -9.85 -1.33 4.24
C LEU A 85 -8.70 -0.46 4.71
N ASP A 86 -7.48 -0.91 4.45
CA ASP A 86 -6.28 -0.25 4.95
C ASP A 86 -5.63 0.64 3.91
N GLU A 87 -6.19 0.68 2.73
CA GLU A 87 -5.60 1.45 1.63
C GLU A 87 -6.22 2.83 1.47
#